data_6784f90887ee46881fd14a5c10b2fa36
#
_entry.id   6784f90887ee46881fd14a5c10b2fa36
#
_cell.length_a   1.000
_cell.length_b   1.000
_cell.length_c   1.000
_cell.angle_alpha   90.00
_cell.angle_beta   90.00
_cell.angle_gamma   90.00
#
_symmetry.space_group_name_H-M   'P 1'
#
loop_
_entity.id
_entity.type
_entity.pdbx_description
1 polymer ?
#
loop_
_entity_poly.entity_id
_entity_poly.type
_entity_poly.pdbx_seq_one_letter_code
_entity_poly.pdbx_strand_id
1 'polypeptide(L)'
;FRRVLFRSDYISEENPVRVVDVFVSGLDLAVIGFKTEPATTGRPAYHPATMLKLFIYGYLNRIQSSRRLEREAGRNLELMWLLGRLAPDFKTIADFRKNNGKGIRKVCSEFVQICRRLELFSDAFIAIDGSKFKGVNTRDKNFTKAKIKYRLDQIDESIARYLGQIASADRRDDSVAIHKVERLEVKIGKLNDEIKKLNTIESQLNDTPQVSLTDPDARSMATSGRGSGVVGYNVQTAVDAKHHIIVAHEVTNVGHDRSALYRTAQLAKETIGSETLDVVADRGYYSGLEIYNCEQNQITTYLPKVQTSGNMAKGLFGKRDFKWIAEDNEFECPAGERLKWRFETQEQGKTINKYWSSGCPQCAIKDQCTTGKYRRVTRWEHEDVLNQVEARIEKEPERMAVRRATVEHPFGTIKSWMGSTHFQMKTLKHVSTEMSLHVLAYNLKRAMKVLGINRLMEAVAV
;
A
#
# COMPACT_ATOMS: atom_id res chain seq x y z
N PHE A 1 -19.62 -6.03 55.48
CA PHE A 1 -19.09 -4.87 54.76
C PHE A 1 -19.24 -5.10 53.24
N ARG A 2 -20.26 -4.52 52.62
CA ARG A 2 -20.31 -4.41 51.14
C ARG A 2 -19.28 -3.36 50.75
N ARG A 3 -18.10 -3.79 50.28
CA ARG A 3 -17.12 -2.89 49.69
C ARG A 3 -17.76 -2.25 48.44
N VAL A 4 -17.95 -0.95 48.46
CA VAL A 4 -18.35 -0.22 47.25
C VAL A 4 -17.15 -0.24 46.32
N LEU A 5 -17.20 -1.07 45.29
CA LEU A 5 -16.15 -1.13 44.27
C LEU A 5 -16.28 0.10 43.36
N PHE A 6 -15.26 0.91 43.33
CA PHE A 6 -15.15 2.01 42.40
C PHE A 6 -14.81 1.46 41.00
N ARG A 7 -15.15 2.20 39.98
CA ARG A 7 -14.86 1.83 38.57
C ARG A 7 -13.37 1.53 38.33
N SER A 8 -12.47 2.22 39.04
CA SER A 8 -11.01 1.99 39.03
C SER A 8 -10.61 0.62 39.58
N ASP A 9 -11.41 -0.01 40.45
CA ASP A 9 -11.07 -1.27 41.08
C ASP A 9 -11.13 -2.47 40.11
N TYR A 10 -11.85 -2.33 38.98
CA TYR A 10 -11.96 -3.37 37.95
C TYR A 10 -10.83 -3.33 36.91
N ILE A 11 -10.07 -2.24 36.87
CA ILE A 11 -9.02 -2.02 35.87
C ILE A 11 -7.70 -1.85 36.60
N SER A 12 -6.82 -2.85 36.48
CA SER A 12 -5.50 -2.83 37.14
C SER A 12 -4.68 -1.63 36.66
N GLU A 13 -3.69 -1.23 37.45
CA GLU A 13 -2.80 -0.11 37.14
C GLU A 13 -2.00 -0.37 35.85
N GLU A 14 -1.65 -1.62 35.59
CA GLU A 14 -0.90 -2.05 34.41
C GLU A 14 -1.82 -2.47 33.23
N ASN A 15 -3.10 -2.09 33.24
CA ASN A 15 -3.97 -2.42 32.12
C ASN A 15 -3.67 -1.53 30.91
N PRO A 16 -3.45 -2.09 29.69
CA PRO A 16 -3.19 -1.33 28.48
C PRO A 16 -4.22 -0.25 28.14
N VAL A 17 -5.46 -0.38 28.63
CA VAL A 17 -6.52 0.60 28.41
C VAL A 17 -6.17 1.97 29.03
N ARG A 18 -5.37 1.99 30.11
CA ARG A 18 -4.92 3.23 30.75
C ARG A 18 -3.98 4.03 29.87
N VAL A 19 -3.12 3.35 29.09
CA VAL A 19 -2.26 4.03 28.09
C VAL A 19 -3.12 4.78 27.08
N VAL A 20 -4.22 4.18 26.61
CA VAL A 20 -5.14 4.84 25.67
C VAL A 20 -5.79 6.07 26.33
N ASP A 21 -6.18 5.94 27.59
CA ASP A 21 -6.78 7.05 28.34
C ASP A 21 -5.85 8.23 28.49
N VAL A 22 -4.63 7.98 28.98
CA VAL A 22 -3.60 9.01 29.22
C VAL A 22 -3.18 9.64 27.88
N PHE A 23 -2.89 8.84 26.87
CA PHE A 23 -2.49 9.34 25.56
C PHE A 23 -3.51 10.30 24.96
N VAL A 24 -4.79 9.90 24.90
CA VAL A 24 -5.83 10.75 24.29
C VAL A 24 -6.12 11.99 25.15
N SER A 25 -6.01 11.86 26.47
CA SER A 25 -6.24 12.98 27.40
C SER A 25 -5.12 14.03 27.36
N GLY A 26 -3.89 13.64 26.96
CA GLY A 26 -2.76 14.55 26.77
C GLY A 26 -2.76 15.27 25.43
N LEU A 27 -3.70 14.95 24.50
CA LEU A 27 -3.74 15.60 23.18
C LEU A 27 -4.53 16.92 23.22
N ASP A 28 -3.97 17.96 22.62
CA ASP A 28 -4.74 19.17 22.28
C ASP A 28 -5.56 18.90 21.01
N LEU A 29 -6.78 18.46 21.22
CA LEU A 29 -7.67 18.06 20.12
C LEU A 29 -8.12 19.23 19.26
N ALA A 30 -8.15 20.46 19.80
CA ALA A 30 -8.49 21.67 19.05
C ALA A 30 -7.39 22.02 18.05
N VAL A 31 -6.12 22.02 18.48
CA VAL A 31 -4.94 22.22 17.63
C VAL A 31 -4.80 21.13 16.58
N ILE A 32 -5.16 19.89 16.91
CA ILE A 32 -5.19 18.78 15.96
C ILE A 32 -6.27 18.98 14.90
N GLY A 33 -7.31 19.78 15.21
CA GLY A 33 -8.37 20.15 14.26
C GLY A 33 -9.69 19.39 14.46
N PHE A 34 -9.93 18.88 15.66
CA PHE A 34 -11.24 18.37 16.04
C PHE A 34 -12.14 19.51 16.57
N LYS A 35 -13.44 19.39 16.35
CA LYS A 35 -14.42 20.26 16.99
C LYS A 35 -14.62 19.82 18.44
N THR A 36 -14.13 20.56 19.39
CA THR A 36 -14.20 20.25 20.83
C THR A 36 -15.39 20.93 21.52
N GLU A 37 -15.85 22.04 20.94
CA GLU A 37 -16.99 22.79 21.51
C GLU A 37 -18.33 22.14 21.18
N PRO A 38 -19.24 22.00 22.16
CA PRO A 38 -20.55 21.48 21.91
C PRO A 38 -21.37 22.41 20.99
N ALA A 39 -22.24 21.84 20.16
CA ALA A 39 -23.13 22.63 19.35
C ALA A 39 -24.11 23.41 20.24
N THR A 40 -24.42 24.65 19.86
CA THR A 40 -25.33 25.54 20.59
C THR A 40 -26.79 25.07 20.55
N THR A 41 -27.15 24.24 19.58
CA THR A 41 -28.51 23.71 19.39
C THR A 41 -28.49 22.21 19.06
N GLY A 42 -29.52 21.49 19.46
CA GLY A 42 -29.68 20.05 19.22
C GLY A 42 -29.00 19.16 20.26
N ARG A 43 -29.00 17.84 20.03
CA ARG A 43 -28.35 16.88 20.93
C ARG A 43 -26.84 17.08 20.86
N PRO A 44 -26.12 17.27 21.96
CA PRO A 44 -24.67 17.41 21.97
C PRO A 44 -23.99 16.19 21.35
N ALA A 45 -23.01 16.45 20.49
CA ALA A 45 -22.18 15.37 19.97
C ALA A 45 -21.27 14.81 21.08
N TYR A 46 -20.88 13.55 20.94
CA TYR A 46 -19.85 12.99 21.81
C TYR A 46 -18.52 13.74 21.63
N HIS A 47 -17.85 14.00 22.74
CA HIS A 47 -16.55 14.66 22.70
C HIS A 47 -15.56 13.84 21.86
N PRO A 48 -14.70 14.47 21.01
CA PRO A 48 -13.76 13.76 20.16
C PRO A 48 -12.83 12.80 20.91
N ALA A 49 -12.43 13.14 22.14
CA ALA A 49 -11.63 12.25 22.98
C ALA A 49 -12.32 10.90 23.21
N THR A 50 -13.62 10.92 23.53
CA THR A 50 -14.41 9.69 23.74
C THR A 50 -14.40 8.82 22.49
N MET A 51 -14.58 9.42 21.34
CA MET A 51 -14.60 8.71 20.06
C MET A 51 -13.21 8.17 19.66
N LEU A 52 -12.13 8.92 19.91
CA LEU A 52 -10.76 8.47 19.68
C LEU A 52 -10.38 7.32 20.61
N LYS A 53 -10.70 7.42 21.91
CA LYS A 53 -10.49 6.34 22.88
C LYS A 53 -11.18 5.06 22.43
N LEU A 54 -12.44 5.15 22.00
CA LEU A 54 -13.22 4.02 21.47
C LEU A 54 -12.53 3.38 20.25
N PHE A 55 -12.09 4.18 19.28
CA PHE A 55 -11.43 3.66 18.09
C PHE A 55 -10.07 3.04 18.38
N ILE A 56 -9.23 3.71 19.16
CA ILE A 56 -7.89 3.20 19.50
C ILE A 56 -8.02 1.87 20.24
N TYR A 57 -8.90 1.79 21.25
CA TYR A 57 -9.19 0.54 21.94
C TYR A 57 -9.66 -0.55 20.98
N GLY A 58 -10.58 -0.20 20.08
CA GLY A 58 -11.14 -1.14 19.12
C GLY A 58 -10.07 -1.73 18.20
N TYR A 59 -9.19 -0.91 17.66
CA TYR A 59 -8.12 -1.36 16.77
C TYR A 59 -7.06 -2.19 17.52
N LEU A 60 -6.74 -1.85 18.77
CA LEU A 60 -5.88 -2.66 19.63
C LEU A 60 -6.46 -4.06 19.89
N ASN A 61 -7.77 -4.18 20.01
CA ASN A 61 -8.50 -5.39 20.43
C ASN A 61 -9.26 -6.08 19.27
N ARG A 62 -8.91 -5.84 18.01
CA ARG A 62 -9.53 -6.44 16.80
C ARG A 62 -11.02 -6.12 16.62
N ILE A 63 -11.47 -4.99 17.13
CA ILE A 63 -12.87 -4.54 17.07
C ILE A 63 -12.96 -3.32 16.17
N GLN A 64 -12.94 -3.52 14.85
CA GLN A 64 -12.90 -2.44 13.85
C GLN A 64 -14.30 -2.03 13.35
N SER A 65 -15.30 -2.90 13.52
CA SER A 65 -16.68 -2.66 13.11
C SER A 65 -17.41 -1.73 14.07
N SER A 66 -18.02 -0.66 13.57
CA SER A 66 -18.80 0.29 14.38
C SER A 66 -19.93 -0.38 15.16
N ARG A 67 -20.62 -1.36 14.55
CA ARG A 67 -21.69 -2.14 15.25
C ARG A 67 -21.15 -3.01 16.39
N ARG A 68 -19.94 -3.55 16.22
CA ARG A 68 -19.28 -4.29 17.30
C ARG A 68 -18.81 -3.34 18.39
N LEU A 69 -18.26 -2.17 18.05
CA LEU A 69 -17.83 -1.15 19.00
C LEU A 69 -18.98 -0.64 19.84
N GLU A 70 -20.14 -0.33 19.24
CA GLU A 70 -21.37 0.01 19.97
C GLU A 70 -21.75 -1.06 21.01
N ARG A 71 -21.78 -2.33 20.57
CA ARG A 71 -22.11 -3.44 21.47
C ARG A 71 -21.10 -3.61 22.61
N GLU A 72 -19.81 -3.48 22.31
CA GLU A 72 -18.76 -3.61 23.34
C GLU A 72 -18.74 -2.42 24.30
N ALA A 73 -19.08 -1.21 23.85
CA ALA A 73 -19.20 -0.03 24.72
C ALA A 73 -20.24 -0.22 25.83
N GLY A 74 -21.29 -1.04 25.59
CA GLY A 74 -22.35 -1.32 26.59
C GLY A 74 -22.07 -2.53 27.50
N ARG A 75 -21.05 -3.37 27.23
CA ARG A 75 -20.83 -4.63 27.98
C ARG A 75 -19.37 -4.91 28.39
N ASN A 76 -18.38 -4.29 27.73
CA ASN A 76 -16.97 -4.51 28.01
C ASN A 76 -16.52 -3.58 29.15
N LEU A 77 -16.03 -4.12 30.25
CA LEU A 77 -15.63 -3.36 31.42
C LEU A 77 -14.54 -2.32 31.14
N GLU A 78 -13.55 -2.66 30.32
CA GLU A 78 -12.48 -1.74 29.94
C GLU A 78 -13.03 -0.56 29.14
N LEU A 79 -13.91 -0.82 28.17
CA LEU A 79 -14.57 0.25 27.41
C LEU A 79 -15.51 1.09 28.27
N MET A 80 -16.30 0.47 29.15
CA MET A 80 -17.16 1.20 30.06
C MET A 80 -16.35 2.10 31.00
N TRP A 81 -15.17 1.65 31.42
CA TRP A 81 -14.23 2.47 32.20
C TRP A 81 -13.66 3.62 31.34
N LEU A 82 -13.13 3.31 30.18
CA LEU A 82 -12.47 4.23 29.26
C LEU A 82 -13.39 5.36 28.76
N LEU A 83 -14.66 5.03 28.51
CA LEU A 83 -15.66 5.94 27.96
C LEU A 83 -16.55 6.61 29.00
N GLY A 84 -16.34 6.34 30.30
CA GLY A 84 -17.20 6.87 31.34
C GLY A 84 -18.66 6.38 31.27
N ARG A 85 -18.90 5.14 30.81
CA ARG A 85 -20.21 4.52 30.54
C ARG A 85 -20.94 5.14 29.33
N LEU A 86 -20.30 5.96 28.52
CA LEU A 86 -20.89 6.44 27.28
C LEU A 86 -20.90 5.30 26.23
N ALA A 87 -22.02 5.13 25.55
CA ALA A 87 -22.19 4.11 24.51
C ALA A 87 -22.73 4.76 23.23
N PRO A 88 -21.84 5.29 22.39
CA PRO A 88 -22.23 5.86 21.10
C PRO A 88 -22.84 4.80 20.19
N ASP A 89 -23.88 5.14 19.44
CA ASP A 89 -24.47 4.27 18.43
C ASP A 89 -23.55 4.07 17.23
N PHE A 90 -23.76 2.97 16.50
CA PHE A 90 -22.86 2.57 15.38
C PHE A 90 -22.79 3.60 14.26
N LYS A 91 -23.85 4.38 14.02
CA LYS A 91 -23.89 5.41 12.99
C LYS A 91 -23.00 6.59 13.39
N THR A 92 -23.14 7.06 14.64
CA THR A 92 -22.27 8.11 15.21
C THR A 92 -20.80 7.69 15.17
N ILE A 93 -20.48 6.42 15.52
CA ILE A 93 -19.13 5.87 15.43
C ILE A 93 -18.61 5.91 13.99
N ALA A 94 -19.39 5.42 13.03
CA ALA A 94 -19.00 5.40 11.63
C ALA A 94 -18.81 6.81 11.04
N ASP A 95 -19.72 7.73 11.33
CA ASP A 95 -19.68 9.12 10.86
C ASP A 95 -18.48 9.88 11.45
N PHE A 96 -18.12 9.64 12.71
CA PHE A 96 -16.92 10.23 13.31
C PHE A 96 -15.66 9.86 12.53
N ARG A 97 -15.42 8.57 12.28
CA ARG A 97 -14.26 8.10 11.51
C ARG A 97 -14.25 8.66 10.11
N LYS A 98 -15.40 8.72 9.44
CA LYS A 98 -15.55 9.27 8.10
C LYS A 98 -15.22 10.76 8.02
N ASN A 99 -15.71 11.53 8.98
CA ASN A 99 -15.68 13.00 8.93
C ASN A 99 -14.40 13.60 9.54
N ASN A 100 -13.71 12.89 10.43
CA ASN A 100 -12.54 13.37 11.15
C ASN A 100 -11.21 12.79 10.65
N GLY A 101 -11.13 12.38 9.39
CA GLY A 101 -9.95 11.68 8.86
C GLY A 101 -8.65 12.47 8.97
N LYS A 102 -8.67 13.79 8.79
CA LYS A 102 -7.47 14.64 8.94
C LYS A 102 -6.96 14.62 10.38
N GLY A 103 -7.86 14.82 11.35
CA GLY A 103 -7.52 14.79 12.77
C GLY A 103 -6.98 13.43 13.21
N ILE A 104 -7.62 12.33 12.81
CA ILE A 104 -7.16 10.96 13.12
C ILE A 104 -5.75 10.71 12.60
N ARG A 105 -5.42 11.14 11.38
CA ARG A 105 -4.05 11.01 10.84
C ARG A 105 -3.05 11.83 11.63
N LYS A 106 -3.42 13.06 12.06
CA LYS A 106 -2.56 13.86 12.94
C LYS A 106 -2.34 13.20 14.30
N VAL A 107 -3.37 12.60 14.92
CA VAL A 107 -3.21 11.82 16.17
C VAL A 107 -2.18 10.69 15.99
N CYS A 108 -2.20 9.99 14.85
CA CYS A 108 -1.18 9.00 14.54
C CYS A 108 0.23 9.63 14.46
N SER A 109 0.37 10.78 13.80
CA SER A 109 1.64 11.50 13.71
C SER A 109 2.12 11.99 15.09
N GLU A 110 1.24 12.49 15.94
CA GLU A 110 1.59 12.90 17.30
C GLU A 110 2.17 11.74 18.11
N PHE A 111 1.60 10.55 18.01
CA PHE A 111 2.15 9.38 18.68
C PHE A 111 3.55 9.02 18.16
N VAL A 112 3.80 9.16 16.87
CA VAL A 112 5.15 8.94 16.29
C VAL A 112 6.13 9.99 16.82
N GLN A 113 5.72 11.27 16.98
CA GLN A 113 6.55 12.29 17.61
C GLN A 113 6.84 11.98 19.09
N ILE A 114 5.89 11.41 19.83
CA ILE A 114 6.14 10.90 21.19
C ILE A 114 7.20 9.80 21.14
N CYS A 115 7.08 8.82 20.23
CA CYS A 115 8.10 7.78 20.07
C CYS A 115 9.49 8.36 19.76
N ARG A 116 9.56 9.44 18.97
CA ARG A 116 10.80 10.15 18.69
C ARG A 116 11.39 10.77 19.97
N ARG A 117 10.59 11.50 20.76
CA ARG A 117 11.04 12.09 22.03
C ARG A 117 11.52 11.06 23.04
N LEU A 118 11.00 9.83 22.96
CA LEU A 118 11.38 8.68 23.80
C LEU A 118 12.56 7.89 23.24
N GLU A 119 13.22 8.39 22.20
CA GLU A 119 14.38 7.74 21.57
C GLU A 119 14.10 6.29 21.13
N LEU A 120 12.85 6.04 20.67
CA LEU A 120 12.43 4.71 20.23
C LEU A 120 12.80 4.43 18.76
N PHE A 121 13.57 5.30 18.12
CA PHE A 121 14.09 5.09 16.77
C PHE A 121 15.59 4.76 16.82
N SER A 122 16.02 3.99 15.82
CA SER A 122 17.44 3.80 15.52
C SER A 122 18.05 5.07 14.93
N ASP A 123 19.37 5.15 14.90
CA ASP A 123 20.11 6.26 14.34
C ASP A 123 19.89 6.37 12.80
N ALA A 124 18.72 6.89 12.42
CA ALA A 124 18.33 7.19 11.03
C ALA A 124 18.45 6.00 10.04
N PHE A 125 18.17 4.77 10.50
CA PHE A 125 18.11 3.58 9.65
C PHE A 125 16.71 2.98 9.60
N ILE A 126 16.11 2.94 8.41
CA ILE A 126 14.73 2.45 8.18
C ILE A 126 14.67 1.41 7.08
N ALA A 127 13.67 0.54 7.18
CA ALA A 127 13.29 -0.38 6.12
C ALA A 127 11.94 0.04 5.51
N ILE A 128 11.89 0.08 4.17
CA ILE A 128 10.66 0.38 3.42
C ILE A 128 10.11 -0.89 2.80
N ASP A 129 8.79 -1.07 2.93
CA ASP A 129 8.05 -2.14 2.26
C ASP A 129 6.60 -1.76 1.97
N GLY A 130 6.01 -2.45 0.98
CA GLY A 130 4.63 -2.28 0.56
C GLY A 130 3.83 -3.57 0.71
N SER A 131 2.59 -3.44 1.14
CA SER A 131 1.69 -4.59 1.21
C SER A 131 0.31 -4.29 0.67
N LYS A 132 -0.26 -5.25 -0.06
CA LYS A 132 -1.58 -5.12 -0.67
C LYS A 132 -2.66 -5.50 0.35
N PHE A 133 -3.66 -4.63 0.50
CA PHE A 133 -4.84 -4.82 1.32
C PHE A 133 -6.09 -4.80 0.45
N LYS A 134 -7.00 -5.74 0.71
CA LYS A 134 -8.27 -5.81 -0.01
C LYS A 134 -9.14 -4.60 0.35
N GLY A 135 -9.73 -3.95 -0.66
CA GLY A 135 -10.76 -2.93 -0.48
C GLY A 135 -12.16 -3.53 -0.30
N VAL A 136 -13.16 -2.67 -0.10
CA VAL A 136 -14.58 -3.06 -0.08
C VAL A 136 -15.03 -3.32 -1.53
N ASN A 137 -14.44 -4.35 -2.15
CA ASN A 137 -14.75 -4.70 -3.53
C ASN A 137 -14.58 -6.21 -3.79
N THR A 138 -15.19 -6.68 -4.88
CA THR A 138 -14.99 -8.01 -5.43
C THR A 138 -14.41 -7.92 -6.83
N ARG A 139 -13.72 -8.95 -7.28
CA ARG A 139 -13.18 -9.03 -8.64
C ARG A 139 -14.26 -8.84 -9.71
N ASP A 140 -15.46 -9.33 -9.44
CA ASP A 140 -16.57 -9.29 -10.40
C ASP A 140 -17.06 -7.87 -10.67
N LYS A 141 -16.94 -6.99 -9.68
CA LYS A 141 -17.32 -5.57 -9.76
C LYS A 141 -16.20 -4.63 -10.20
N ASN A 142 -15.05 -5.17 -10.58
CA ASN A 142 -13.91 -4.41 -11.12
C ASN A 142 -13.77 -4.72 -12.62
N PHE A 143 -13.82 -3.71 -13.46
CA PHE A 143 -13.84 -3.82 -14.91
C PHE A 143 -12.60 -3.20 -15.56
N THR A 144 -12.09 -3.89 -16.58
CA THR A 144 -11.05 -3.43 -17.51
C THR A 144 -11.59 -3.59 -18.92
N LYS A 145 -11.02 -2.90 -19.90
CA LYS A 145 -11.42 -3.04 -21.33
C LYS A 145 -11.41 -4.52 -21.77
N ALA A 146 -10.37 -5.26 -21.42
CA ALA A 146 -10.25 -6.68 -21.78
C ALA A 146 -11.36 -7.53 -21.15
N LYS A 147 -11.72 -7.28 -19.87
CA LYS A 147 -12.80 -8.01 -19.20
C LYS A 147 -14.18 -7.71 -19.81
N ILE A 148 -14.44 -6.44 -20.15
CA ILE A 148 -15.69 -6.06 -20.79
C ILE A 148 -15.80 -6.72 -22.15
N LYS A 149 -14.77 -6.62 -22.99
CA LYS A 149 -14.75 -7.27 -24.31
C LYS A 149 -15.02 -8.76 -24.21
N TYR A 150 -14.29 -9.45 -23.35
CA TYR A 150 -14.49 -10.90 -23.14
C TYR A 150 -15.92 -11.24 -22.70
N ARG A 151 -16.54 -10.42 -21.85
CA ARG A 151 -17.92 -10.64 -21.40
C ARG A 151 -18.94 -10.34 -22.49
N LEU A 152 -18.73 -9.31 -23.30
CA LEU A 152 -19.58 -9.02 -24.47
C LEU A 152 -19.53 -10.17 -25.46
N ASP A 153 -18.34 -10.68 -25.81
CA ASP A 153 -18.18 -11.83 -26.69
C ASP A 153 -18.96 -13.07 -26.17
N GLN A 154 -18.89 -13.36 -24.88
CA GLN A 154 -19.66 -14.45 -24.24
C GLN A 154 -21.18 -14.23 -24.31
N ILE A 155 -21.63 -12.98 -24.17
CA ILE A 155 -23.06 -12.64 -24.25
C ILE A 155 -23.55 -12.84 -25.68
N ASP A 156 -22.80 -12.39 -26.67
CA ASP A 156 -23.14 -12.54 -28.09
C ASP A 156 -23.24 -14.01 -28.49
N GLU A 157 -22.28 -14.84 -28.07
CA GLU A 157 -22.35 -16.31 -28.26
C GLU A 157 -23.60 -16.92 -27.59
N SER A 158 -23.96 -16.44 -26.40
CA SER A 158 -25.12 -16.93 -25.66
C SER A 158 -26.43 -16.52 -26.33
N ILE A 159 -26.53 -15.30 -26.83
CA ILE A 159 -27.68 -14.82 -27.58
C ILE A 159 -27.85 -15.62 -28.88
N ALA A 160 -26.76 -15.81 -29.65
CA ALA A 160 -26.79 -16.61 -30.88
C ALA A 160 -27.28 -18.04 -30.62
N ARG A 161 -26.77 -18.68 -29.55
CA ARG A 161 -27.23 -20.00 -29.13
C ARG A 161 -28.72 -20.03 -28.73
N TYR A 162 -29.22 -19.02 -28.01
CA TYR A 162 -30.62 -18.94 -27.60
C TYR A 162 -31.55 -18.69 -28.81
N LEU A 163 -31.15 -17.82 -29.75
CA LEU A 163 -31.88 -17.63 -30.99
C LEU A 163 -31.98 -18.93 -31.83
N GLY A 164 -30.87 -19.69 -31.91
CA GLY A 164 -30.89 -21.01 -32.55
C GLY A 164 -31.84 -22.02 -31.87
N GLN A 165 -31.96 -21.97 -30.55
CA GLN A 165 -32.91 -22.79 -29.80
C GLN A 165 -34.38 -22.35 -30.02
N ILE A 166 -34.62 -21.05 -30.10
CA ILE A 166 -35.95 -20.51 -30.45
C ILE A 166 -36.37 -20.96 -31.85
N ALA A 167 -35.50 -20.79 -32.86
CA ALA A 167 -35.77 -21.25 -34.21
C ALA A 167 -36.01 -22.74 -34.34
N SER A 168 -35.43 -23.54 -33.43
CA SER A 168 -35.67 -24.98 -33.37
C SER A 168 -36.96 -25.34 -32.64
N ALA A 169 -37.39 -24.53 -31.65
CA ALA A 169 -38.64 -24.69 -30.93
C ALA A 169 -39.87 -24.26 -31.79
N ASP A 170 -39.73 -23.19 -32.52
CA ASP A 170 -40.81 -22.65 -33.43
C ASP A 170 -41.21 -23.64 -34.51
N ARG A 171 -40.37 -24.62 -34.80
CA ARG A 171 -40.72 -25.71 -35.73
C ARG A 171 -41.59 -26.82 -35.08
N ARG A 172 -41.90 -26.69 -33.78
CA ARG A 172 -42.70 -27.65 -32.99
C ARG A 172 -43.91 -26.88 -32.46
N ASP A 173 -45.07 -27.25 -32.88
CA ASP A 173 -46.33 -26.63 -32.52
C ASP A 173 -46.97 -27.29 -31.29
N ASP A 174 -46.21 -27.24 -30.16
CA ASP A 174 -46.66 -27.76 -28.87
C ASP A 174 -46.55 -26.69 -27.75
N SER A 175 -47.36 -26.84 -26.69
CA SER A 175 -47.40 -25.89 -25.57
C SER A 175 -46.07 -25.83 -24.80
N VAL A 176 -45.25 -26.90 -24.82
CA VAL A 176 -43.94 -26.95 -24.20
C VAL A 176 -42.93 -26.12 -24.96
N ALA A 177 -43.06 -26.07 -26.30
CA ALA A 177 -42.24 -25.24 -27.17
C ALA A 177 -42.50 -23.74 -26.92
N ILE A 178 -43.77 -23.32 -26.80
CA ILE A 178 -44.17 -21.95 -26.52
C ILE A 178 -43.57 -21.47 -25.20
N HIS A 179 -43.73 -22.20 -24.11
CA HIS A 179 -43.12 -21.84 -22.81
C HIS A 179 -41.59 -21.83 -22.83
N LYS A 180 -40.96 -22.62 -23.67
CA LYS A 180 -39.53 -22.62 -23.87
C LYS A 180 -39.07 -21.32 -24.58
N VAL A 181 -39.77 -20.89 -25.61
CA VAL A 181 -39.53 -19.67 -26.36
C VAL A 181 -39.63 -18.46 -25.41
N GLU A 182 -40.74 -18.30 -24.69
CA GLU A 182 -40.91 -17.24 -23.70
C GLU A 182 -39.77 -17.14 -22.70
N ARG A 183 -39.30 -18.28 -22.14
CA ARG A 183 -38.15 -18.32 -21.21
C ARG A 183 -36.84 -17.90 -21.86
N LEU A 184 -36.62 -18.21 -23.12
CA LEU A 184 -35.43 -17.85 -23.87
C LEU A 184 -35.46 -16.34 -24.21
N GLU A 185 -36.58 -15.79 -24.59
CA GLU A 185 -36.76 -14.37 -24.83
C GLU A 185 -36.49 -13.54 -23.57
N VAL A 186 -36.99 -13.95 -22.41
CA VAL A 186 -36.67 -13.33 -21.11
C VAL A 186 -35.18 -13.38 -20.82
N LYS A 187 -34.50 -14.48 -21.15
CA LYS A 187 -33.03 -14.57 -20.98
C LYS A 187 -32.28 -13.61 -21.90
N ILE A 188 -32.70 -13.53 -23.18
CA ILE A 188 -32.10 -12.60 -24.14
C ILE A 188 -32.34 -11.15 -23.69
N GLY A 189 -33.52 -10.81 -23.19
CA GLY A 189 -33.80 -9.49 -22.63
C GLY A 189 -32.85 -9.12 -21.50
N LYS A 190 -32.59 -10.03 -20.57
CA LYS A 190 -31.61 -9.83 -19.48
C LYS A 190 -30.18 -9.63 -19.99
N LEU A 191 -29.77 -10.37 -21.01
CA LEU A 191 -28.45 -10.23 -21.63
C LEU A 191 -28.31 -8.88 -22.34
N ASN A 192 -29.35 -8.42 -23.04
CA ASN A 192 -29.36 -7.10 -23.66
C ASN A 192 -29.26 -5.95 -22.63
N ASP A 193 -29.91 -6.10 -21.47
CA ASP A 193 -29.76 -5.15 -20.38
C ASP A 193 -28.36 -5.18 -19.76
N GLU A 194 -27.71 -6.33 -19.73
CA GLU A 194 -26.30 -6.47 -19.31
C GLU A 194 -25.37 -5.77 -20.33
N ILE A 195 -25.59 -5.93 -21.63
CA ILE A 195 -24.84 -5.20 -22.69
C ILE A 195 -24.91 -3.70 -22.48
N LYS A 196 -26.13 -3.14 -22.27
CA LYS A 196 -26.29 -1.69 -22.02
C LYS A 196 -25.49 -1.22 -20.81
N LYS A 197 -25.48 -2.00 -19.71
CA LYS A 197 -24.69 -1.71 -18.52
C LYS A 197 -23.18 -1.76 -18.80
N LEU A 198 -22.72 -2.77 -19.53
CA LEU A 198 -21.31 -2.91 -19.87
C LEU A 198 -20.82 -1.78 -20.76
N ASN A 199 -21.62 -1.35 -21.77
CA ASN A 199 -21.30 -0.22 -22.63
C ASN A 199 -21.22 1.10 -21.83
N THR A 200 -22.09 1.29 -20.83
CA THR A 200 -22.02 2.44 -19.93
C THR A 200 -20.74 2.42 -19.08
N ILE A 201 -20.30 1.25 -18.62
CA ILE A 201 -19.04 1.11 -17.88
C ILE A 201 -17.85 1.32 -18.82
N GLU A 202 -17.91 0.83 -20.06
CA GLU A 202 -16.87 0.99 -21.06
C GLU A 202 -16.59 2.45 -21.39
N SER A 203 -17.63 3.29 -21.50
CA SER A 203 -17.44 4.72 -21.70
C SER A 203 -16.61 5.39 -20.59
N GLN A 204 -16.69 4.91 -19.35
CA GLN A 204 -15.90 5.41 -18.22
C GLN A 204 -14.43 4.94 -18.28
N LEU A 205 -14.11 3.91 -19.05
CA LEU A 205 -12.75 3.40 -19.23
C LEU A 205 -11.91 4.20 -20.24
N ASN A 206 -12.48 5.23 -20.86
CA ASN A 206 -11.71 6.12 -21.75
C ASN A 206 -10.71 6.97 -20.97
N ASP A 207 -11.05 7.36 -19.73
CA ASP A 207 -10.22 8.21 -18.87
C ASP A 207 -9.44 7.43 -17.83
N THR A 208 -9.83 6.18 -17.54
CA THR A 208 -9.22 5.37 -16.50
C THR A 208 -8.97 3.93 -16.96
N PRO A 209 -7.83 3.29 -16.59
CA PRO A 209 -7.54 1.91 -17.01
C PRO A 209 -8.46 0.86 -16.40
N GLN A 210 -9.15 1.20 -15.31
CA GLN A 210 -10.05 0.32 -14.57
C GLN A 210 -11.20 1.10 -13.93
N VAL A 211 -12.37 0.50 -13.87
CA VAL A 211 -13.55 1.02 -13.16
C VAL A 211 -14.01 0.00 -12.13
N SER A 212 -14.12 0.45 -10.89
CA SER A 212 -14.65 -0.34 -9.78
C SER A 212 -16.02 0.20 -9.36
N LEU A 213 -17.05 -0.63 -9.43
CA LEU A 213 -18.45 -0.21 -9.16
C LEU A 213 -18.74 -0.05 -7.66
N THR A 214 -17.91 -0.59 -6.78
CA THR A 214 -18.17 -0.55 -5.33
C THR A 214 -17.33 0.49 -4.63
N ASP A 215 -16.07 0.58 -5.00
CA ASP A 215 -15.08 1.50 -4.46
C ASP A 215 -14.29 2.11 -5.63
N PRO A 216 -14.57 3.36 -6.01
CA PRO A 216 -14.04 3.96 -7.24
C PRO A 216 -12.51 4.08 -7.25
N ASP A 217 -11.88 4.13 -6.08
CA ASP A 217 -10.42 4.27 -5.95
C ASP A 217 -9.69 2.92 -5.87
N ALA A 218 -10.41 1.82 -5.57
CA ALA A 218 -9.79 0.50 -5.49
C ALA A 218 -9.33 0.01 -6.88
N ARG A 219 -8.15 -0.60 -6.93
CA ARG A 219 -7.55 -1.12 -8.18
C ARG A 219 -7.18 -2.59 -8.03
N SER A 220 -7.19 -3.30 -9.16
CA SER A 220 -6.68 -4.67 -9.22
C SER A 220 -5.15 -4.66 -9.13
N MET A 221 -4.63 -5.40 -8.18
CA MET A 221 -3.19 -5.46 -7.87
C MET A 221 -2.73 -6.92 -7.86
N ALA A 222 -1.61 -7.21 -8.49
CA ALA A 222 -0.99 -8.53 -8.41
C ALA A 222 -0.46 -8.77 -6.99
N THR A 223 -0.75 -9.93 -6.42
CA THR A 223 -0.27 -10.35 -5.08
C THR A 223 0.79 -11.44 -5.16
N SER A 224 0.91 -12.11 -6.29
CA SER A 224 1.93 -13.13 -6.55
C SER A 224 2.11 -13.32 -8.05
N GLY A 225 3.21 -13.95 -8.48
CA GLY A 225 3.48 -14.30 -9.88
C GLY A 225 2.44 -15.23 -10.51
N ARG A 226 1.53 -15.82 -9.73
CA ARG A 226 0.43 -16.70 -10.20
C ARG A 226 -0.88 -15.95 -10.49
N GLY A 227 -0.88 -14.64 -10.55
CA GLY A 227 -2.02 -13.86 -11.05
C GLY A 227 -3.24 -13.74 -10.13
N SER A 228 -3.22 -14.25 -8.89
CA SER A 228 -4.28 -14.02 -7.92
C SER A 228 -4.20 -12.59 -7.38
N GLY A 229 -4.78 -11.62 -8.11
CA GLY A 229 -4.80 -10.23 -7.71
C GLY A 229 -5.84 -9.93 -6.63
N VAL A 230 -5.58 -8.90 -5.83
CA VAL A 230 -6.53 -8.31 -4.89
C VAL A 230 -7.05 -7.01 -5.50
N VAL A 231 -8.35 -6.77 -5.42
CA VAL A 231 -8.89 -5.43 -5.71
C VAL A 231 -8.87 -4.64 -4.41
N GLY A 232 -8.05 -3.60 -4.37
CA GLY A 232 -7.83 -2.84 -3.14
C GLY A 232 -6.77 -1.76 -3.27
N TYR A 233 -5.91 -1.66 -2.27
CA TYR A 233 -4.94 -0.61 -2.09
C TYR A 233 -3.56 -1.18 -1.74
N ASN A 234 -2.54 -0.41 -2.07
CA ASN A 234 -1.17 -0.67 -1.70
C ASN A 234 -0.78 0.24 -0.52
N VAL A 235 -0.37 -0.36 0.58
CA VAL A 235 0.07 0.36 1.77
C VAL A 235 1.58 0.33 1.82
N GLN A 236 2.21 1.49 1.81
CA GLN A 236 3.63 1.70 1.97
C GLN A 236 3.94 2.03 3.42
N THR A 237 4.99 1.45 3.99
CA THR A 237 5.46 1.74 5.35
C THR A 237 6.96 1.93 5.38
N ALA A 238 7.40 2.90 6.17
CA ALA A 238 8.78 3.07 6.59
C ALA A 238 8.87 2.66 8.07
N VAL A 239 9.69 1.70 8.37
CA VAL A 239 9.75 1.02 9.67
C VAL A 239 11.14 1.17 10.26
N ASP A 240 11.23 1.61 11.50
CA ASP A 240 12.46 1.67 12.27
C ASP A 240 13.08 0.29 12.45
N ALA A 241 14.38 0.17 12.22
CA ALA A 241 15.08 -1.12 12.27
C ALA A 241 15.29 -1.65 13.70
N LYS A 242 15.32 -0.78 14.73
CA LYS A 242 15.60 -1.17 16.12
C LYS A 242 14.38 -1.71 16.84
N HIS A 243 13.31 -0.95 16.85
CA HIS A 243 12.09 -1.27 17.61
C HIS A 243 10.88 -1.62 16.73
N HIS A 244 11.04 -1.66 15.40
CA HIS A 244 9.99 -1.96 14.43
C HIS A 244 8.77 -1.05 14.54
N ILE A 245 8.96 0.21 14.94
CA ILE A 245 7.91 1.23 14.95
C ILE A 245 7.71 1.73 13.53
N ILE A 246 6.48 1.88 13.09
CA ILE A 246 6.17 2.48 11.80
C ILE A 246 6.32 3.99 11.93
N VAL A 247 7.35 4.53 11.30
CA VAL A 247 7.69 5.96 11.32
C VAL A 247 6.81 6.75 10.36
N ALA A 248 6.62 6.22 9.15
CA ALA A 248 5.76 6.81 8.14
C ALA A 248 4.97 5.73 7.39
N HIS A 249 3.80 6.10 6.91
CA HIS A 249 2.98 5.23 6.07
C HIS A 249 2.17 6.03 5.05
N GLU A 250 1.91 5.41 3.93
CA GLU A 250 1.05 5.96 2.89
C GLU A 250 0.17 4.86 2.29
N VAL A 251 -1.06 5.22 1.92
CA VAL A 251 -1.96 4.35 1.16
C VAL A 251 -2.06 4.87 -0.26
N THR A 252 -1.84 4.01 -1.23
CA THR A 252 -1.93 4.34 -2.65
C THR A 252 -2.78 3.30 -3.39
N ASN A 253 -3.29 3.65 -4.54
CA ASN A 253 -3.94 2.73 -5.46
C ASN A 253 -3.04 2.33 -6.64
N VAL A 254 -1.76 2.63 -6.58
CA VAL A 254 -0.75 2.17 -7.53
C VAL A 254 -0.36 0.73 -7.22
N GLY A 255 -0.47 -0.16 -8.19
CA GLY A 255 -0.27 -1.60 -8.00
C GLY A 255 1.19 -2.06 -7.87
N HIS A 256 2.17 -1.19 -8.12
CA HIS A 256 3.61 -1.46 -8.04
C HIS A 256 4.30 -0.49 -7.07
N ASP A 257 5.50 -0.86 -6.62
CA ASP A 257 6.23 -0.12 -5.59
C ASP A 257 7.35 0.80 -6.16
N ARG A 258 7.57 0.76 -7.50
CA ARG A 258 8.67 1.46 -8.19
C ARG A 258 8.72 2.98 -8.04
N SER A 259 7.58 3.61 -7.78
CA SER A 259 7.45 5.07 -7.65
C SER A 259 7.17 5.52 -6.20
N ALA A 260 7.43 4.65 -5.22
CA ALA A 260 7.07 4.92 -3.83
C ALA A 260 8.29 5.15 -2.92
N LEU A 261 9.51 4.85 -3.40
CA LEU A 261 10.72 4.88 -2.58
C LEU A 261 10.99 6.27 -2.02
N TYR A 262 11.21 7.26 -2.89
CA TYR A 262 11.63 8.60 -2.50
C TYR A 262 10.60 9.26 -1.58
N ARG A 263 9.32 9.21 -1.96
CA ARG A 263 8.27 9.83 -1.17
C ARG A 263 8.13 9.22 0.22
N THR A 264 8.17 7.90 0.33
CA THR A 264 8.08 7.21 1.62
C THR A 264 9.32 7.49 2.49
N ALA A 265 10.50 7.49 1.89
CA ALA A 265 11.75 7.82 2.57
C ALA A 265 11.80 9.27 3.05
N GLN A 266 11.34 10.21 2.22
CA GLN A 266 11.27 11.63 2.57
C GLN A 266 10.33 11.88 3.75
N LEU A 267 9.13 11.29 3.75
CA LEU A 267 8.20 11.36 4.86
C LEU A 267 8.80 10.80 6.16
N ALA A 268 9.56 9.72 6.07
CA ALA A 268 10.23 9.14 7.24
C ALA A 268 11.36 10.06 7.74
N LYS A 269 12.18 10.61 6.84
CA LYS A 269 13.24 11.54 7.17
C LYS A 269 12.71 12.78 7.91
N GLU A 270 11.64 13.38 7.39
CA GLU A 270 10.96 14.51 8.03
C GLU A 270 10.39 14.14 9.40
N THR A 271 9.80 12.98 9.53
CA THR A 271 9.20 12.49 10.78
C THR A 271 10.25 12.23 11.85
N ILE A 272 11.39 11.62 11.49
CA ILE A 272 12.53 11.39 12.37
C ILE A 272 13.22 12.74 12.68
N GLY A 273 13.21 13.67 11.73
CA GLY A 273 13.89 14.96 11.82
C GLY A 273 15.41 14.82 11.77
N SER A 274 15.89 13.87 10.98
CA SER A 274 17.31 13.68 10.71
C SER A 274 17.74 14.42 9.45
N GLU A 275 18.99 14.90 9.41
CA GLU A 275 19.57 15.48 8.20
C GLU A 275 19.91 14.43 7.16
N THR A 276 20.23 13.23 7.58
CA THR A 276 20.55 12.07 6.71
C THR A 276 19.66 10.89 7.07
N LEU A 277 19.44 9.97 6.12
CA LEU A 277 18.66 8.76 6.35
C LEU A 277 19.22 7.60 5.52
N ASP A 278 19.43 6.44 6.16
CA ASP A 278 19.73 5.20 5.50
C ASP A 278 18.45 4.39 5.26
N VAL A 279 18.21 3.98 4.01
CA VAL A 279 16.98 3.29 3.60
C VAL A 279 17.32 1.96 2.95
N VAL A 280 16.73 0.90 3.47
CA VAL A 280 16.78 -0.42 2.85
C VAL A 280 15.40 -0.81 2.31
N ALA A 281 15.34 -1.24 1.04
CA ALA A 281 14.10 -1.69 0.41
C ALA A 281 14.35 -2.90 -0.50
N ASP A 282 13.28 -3.54 -0.99
CA ASP A 282 13.44 -4.66 -1.90
C ASP A 282 13.64 -4.22 -3.36
N ARG A 283 13.91 -5.20 -4.22
CA ARG A 283 14.08 -4.97 -5.66
C ARG A 283 12.85 -4.39 -6.37
N GLY A 284 11.66 -4.50 -5.75
CA GLY A 284 10.42 -3.95 -6.29
C GLY A 284 10.41 -2.42 -6.35
N TYR A 285 11.21 -1.79 -5.49
CA TYR A 285 11.41 -0.34 -5.44
C TYR A 285 12.51 0.16 -6.37
N TYR A 286 13.26 -0.73 -7.04
CA TYR A 286 14.39 -0.31 -7.84
C TYR A 286 13.95 0.54 -9.04
N SER A 287 14.19 1.82 -8.95
CA SER A 287 13.96 2.82 -9.99
C SER A 287 15.11 3.84 -9.97
N GLY A 288 15.82 3.99 -11.09
CA GLY A 288 16.96 4.90 -11.12
C GLY A 288 16.61 6.33 -10.71
N LEU A 289 15.45 6.84 -11.14
CA LEU A 289 15.02 8.20 -10.82
C LEU A 289 14.68 8.36 -9.31
N GLU A 290 14.01 7.38 -8.71
CA GLU A 290 13.69 7.39 -7.29
C GLU A 290 14.97 7.32 -6.44
N ILE A 291 15.92 6.45 -6.82
CA ILE A 291 17.23 6.32 -6.16
C ILE A 291 18.00 7.64 -6.27
N TYR A 292 18.06 8.25 -7.46
CA TYR A 292 18.72 9.54 -7.66
C TYR A 292 18.10 10.64 -6.79
N ASN A 293 16.77 10.72 -6.73
CA ASN A 293 16.08 11.70 -5.88
C ASN A 293 16.39 11.46 -4.40
N CYS A 294 16.51 10.23 -3.94
CA CYS A 294 16.93 9.91 -2.58
C CYS A 294 18.34 10.46 -2.30
N GLU A 295 19.31 10.13 -3.14
CA GLU A 295 20.71 10.56 -2.96
C GLU A 295 20.85 12.09 -2.99
N GLN A 296 20.11 12.80 -3.87
CA GLN A 296 20.11 14.27 -3.92
C GLN A 296 19.53 14.90 -2.63
N ASN A 297 18.74 14.16 -1.87
CA ASN A 297 18.13 14.60 -0.62
C ASN A 297 18.79 13.95 0.61
N GLN A 298 20.04 13.51 0.51
CA GLN A 298 20.80 12.90 1.62
C GLN A 298 20.12 11.67 2.23
N ILE A 299 19.49 10.89 1.35
CA ILE A 299 18.90 9.60 1.71
C ILE A 299 19.75 8.52 1.02
N THR A 300 20.54 7.80 1.80
CA THR A 300 21.40 6.71 1.32
C THR A 300 20.56 5.45 1.11
N THR A 301 20.60 4.92 -0.09
CA THR A 301 19.74 3.77 -0.46
C THR A 301 20.50 2.46 -0.58
N TYR A 302 19.87 1.37 -0.14
CA TYR A 302 20.34 -0.01 -0.23
C TYR A 302 19.26 -0.86 -0.90
N LEU A 303 19.35 -1.08 -2.21
CA LEU A 303 18.38 -1.84 -3.01
C LEU A 303 19.06 -2.79 -3.98
N PRO A 304 18.63 -4.06 -4.05
CA PRO A 304 19.16 -5.00 -5.03
C PRO A 304 18.79 -4.60 -6.46
N LYS A 305 19.78 -4.58 -7.35
CA LYS A 305 19.56 -4.26 -8.77
C LYS A 305 18.68 -5.30 -9.45
N VAL A 306 17.69 -4.84 -10.20
CA VAL A 306 16.85 -5.72 -11.03
C VAL A 306 17.56 -6.03 -12.33
N GLN A 307 17.81 -7.30 -12.60
CA GLN A 307 18.29 -7.74 -13.90
C GLN A 307 17.11 -7.87 -14.87
N THR A 308 16.94 -6.87 -15.72
CA THR A 308 15.84 -6.81 -16.71
C THR A 308 16.22 -7.38 -18.07
N SER A 309 17.51 -7.63 -18.32
CA SER A 309 18.00 -8.13 -19.61
C SER A 309 17.75 -9.62 -19.74
N GLY A 310 16.99 -10.03 -20.75
CA GLY A 310 16.83 -11.43 -21.15
C GLY A 310 18.06 -12.02 -21.85
N ASN A 311 19.15 -11.27 -22.01
CA ASN A 311 20.35 -11.73 -22.71
C ASN A 311 21.04 -12.90 -21.98
N MET A 312 21.18 -12.83 -20.66
CA MET A 312 21.77 -13.93 -19.87
C MET A 312 20.97 -15.22 -20.00
N ALA A 313 19.64 -15.14 -20.02
CA ALA A 313 18.79 -16.31 -20.25
C ALA A 313 18.93 -16.92 -21.64
N LYS A 314 19.45 -16.15 -22.60
CA LYS A 314 19.76 -16.58 -23.98
C LYS A 314 21.24 -16.97 -24.17
N GLY A 315 22.05 -17.01 -23.11
CA GLY A 315 23.47 -17.27 -23.15
C GLY A 315 24.29 -16.11 -23.76
N LEU A 316 23.72 -14.90 -23.83
CA LEU A 316 24.37 -13.71 -24.36
C LEU A 316 24.92 -12.84 -23.22
N PHE A 317 26.04 -12.14 -23.50
CA PHE A 317 26.62 -11.20 -22.55
C PHE A 317 25.61 -10.17 -22.04
N GLY A 318 25.58 -9.98 -20.73
CA GLY A 318 24.82 -8.93 -20.04
C GLY A 318 25.55 -7.58 -20.08
N LYS A 319 24.93 -6.53 -19.50
CA LYS A 319 25.57 -5.21 -19.39
C LYS A 319 26.80 -5.24 -18.45
N ARG A 320 26.82 -6.13 -17.48
CA ARG A 320 27.94 -6.28 -16.51
C ARG A 320 29.24 -6.78 -17.16
N ASP A 321 29.14 -7.47 -18.28
CA ASP A 321 30.30 -7.97 -19.01
C ASP A 321 31.01 -6.87 -19.81
N PHE A 322 30.48 -5.64 -19.82
CA PHE A 322 31.03 -4.46 -20.47
C PHE A 322 31.62 -3.52 -19.43
N LYS A 323 32.92 -3.31 -19.44
CA LYS A 323 33.63 -2.46 -18.49
C LYS A 323 33.48 -0.99 -18.88
N TRP A 324 32.99 -0.17 -17.96
CA TRP A 324 32.93 1.27 -18.14
C TRP A 324 34.29 1.92 -17.89
N ILE A 325 34.71 2.80 -18.82
CA ILE A 325 35.95 3.57 -18.75
C ILE A 325 35.57 5.03 -18.71
N ALA A 326 35.61 5.58 -17.50
CA ALA A 326 35.08 6.93 -17.21
C ALA A 326 35.93 8.03 -17.92
N GLU A 327 37.26 7.85 -17.98
CA GLU A 327 38.22 8.80 -18.55
C GLU A 327 37.94 9.04 -20.05
N ASP A 328 37.59 7.99 -20.78
CA ASP A 328 37.34 8.05 -22.22
C ASP A 328 35.86 8.20 -22.58
N ASN A 329 34.94 8.11 -21.58
CA ASN A 329 33.50 8.04 -21.80
C ASN A 329 33.13 6.91 -22.80
N GLU A 330 33.68 5.71 -22.62
CA GLU A 330 33.52 4.54 -23.47
C GLU A 330 33.30 3.26 -22.68
N PHE A 331 32.77 2.22 -23.32
CA PHE A 331 32.76 0.88 -22.76
C PHE A 331 33.80 -0.01 -23.46
N GLU A 332 34.46 -0.89 -22.73
CA GLU A 332 35.21 -2.01 -23.25
C GLU A 332 34.36 -3.26 -23.25
N CYS A 333 34.24 -3.94 -24.38
CA CYS A 333 33.47 -5.17 -24.52
C CYS A 333 34.30 -6.42 -24.17
N PRO A 334 33.69 -7.62 -23.98
CA PRO A 334 34.43 -8.85 -23.72
C PRO A 334 35.43 -9.27 -24.77
N ALA A 335 35.36 -8.73 -26.01
CA ALA A 335 36.33 -8.92 -27.05
C ALA A 335 37.48 -7.89 -27.03
N GLY A 336 37.55 -7.00 -26.03
CA GLY A 336 38.56 -5.94 -25.93
C GLY A 336 38.28 -4.71 -26.79
N GLU A 337 37.18 -4.66 -27.51
CA GLU A 337 36.82 -3.53 -28.36
C GLU A 337 36.22 -2.38 -27.61
N ARG A 338 36.52 -1.14 -28.03
CA ARG A 338 35.95 0.08 -27.47
C ARG A 338 34.59 0.39 -28.10
N LEU A 339 33.55 0.51 -27.26
CA LEU A 339 32.23 0.98 -27.65
C LEU A 339 32.16 2.48 -27.41
N LYS A 340 32.21 3.24 -28.50
CA LYS A 340 32.19 4.70 -28.47
C LYS A 340 30.78 5.24 -28.29
N TRP A 341 30.70 6.41 -27.67
CA TRP A 341 29.45 7.18 -27.61
C TRP A 341 28.97 7.52 -29.04
N ARG A 342 27.69 7.44 -29.27
CA ARG A 342 27.10 7.71 -30.60
C ARG A 342 26.04 8.82 -30.55
N PHE A 343 25.10 8.71 -29.67
CA PHE A 343 24.06 9.72 -29.45
C PHE A 343 23.36 9.49 -28.12
N GLU A 344 22.55 10.48 -27.71
CA GLU A 344 21.67 10.40 -26.58
C GLU A 344 20.20 10.38 -26.98
N THR A 345 19.34 9.82 -26.13
CA THR A 345 17.89 9.82 -26.29
C THR A 345 17.23 10.14 -24.97
N GLN A 346 16.08 10.81 -25.04
CA GLN A 346 15.22 11.00 -23.88
C GLN A 346 14.24 9.83 -23.76
N GLU A 347 14.37 9.05 -22.72
CA GLU A 347 13.53 7.88 -22.48
C GLU A 347 12.95 7.95 -21.06
N GLN A 348 11.62 8.11 -20.93
CA GLN A 348 10.90 8.18 -19.63
C GLN A 348 11.50 9.23 -18.65
N GLY A 349 11.86 10.41 -19.17
CA GLY A 349 12.43 11.49 -18.36
C GLY A 349 13.91 11.31 -17.99
N LYS A 350 14.62 10.41 -18.68
CA LYS A 350 16.04 10.14 -18.47
C LYS A 350 16.82 10.37 -19.76
N THR A 351 17.99 10.99 -19.65
CA THR A 351 18.95 11.09 -20.75
C THR A 351 19.74 9.78 -20.84
N ILE A 352 19.53 9.02 -21.90
CA ILE A 352 20.16 7.73 -22.12
C ILE A 352 21.21 7.84 -23.22
N ASN A 353 22.47 7.67 -22.87
CA ASN A 353 23.60 7.61 -23.78
C ASN A 353 23.72 6.22 -24.40
N LYS A 354 24.00 6.14 -25.72
CA LYS A 354 24.09 4.89 -26.47
C LYS A 354 25.49 4.71 -27.04
N TYR A 355 26.04 3.49 -26.82
CA TYR A 355 27.41 3.14 -27.16
C TYR A 355 27.45 1.87 -27.99
N TRP A 356 28.29 1.82 -29.04
CA TRP A 356 28.63 0.60 -29.77
C TRP A 356 29.91 0.75 -30.56
N SER A 357 30.55 -0.40 -30.93
CA SER A 357 31.70 -0.47 -31.83
C SER A 357 31.26 -0.77 -33.27
N SER A 358 31.94 -0.16 -34.25
CA SER A 358 31.77 -0.46 -35.66
C SER A 358 32.34 -1.85 -36.04
N GLY A 359 33.22 -2.42 -35.21
CA GLY A 359 33.83 -3.75 -35.40
C GLY A 359 32.89 -4.93 -35.05
N CYS A 360 31.74 -4.70 -34.42
CA CYS A 360 30.80 -5.77 -34.04
C CYS A 360 30.44 -6.76 -35.17
N PRO A 361 30.22 -6.36 -36.44
CA PRO A 361 29.88 -7.29 -37.51
C PRO A 361 30.95 -8.36 -37.80
N GLN A 362 32.22 -8.04 -37.54
CA GLN A 362 33.37 -8.91 -37.80
C GLN A 362 33.94 -9.56 -36.53
N CYS A 363 33.26 -9.39 -35.39
CA CYS A 363 33.72 -9.88 -34.09
C CYS A 363 33.60 -11.42 -34.00
N ALA A 364 34.69 -12.08 -33.57
CA ALA A 364 34.75 -13.54 -33.44
C ALA A 364 33.74 -14.13 -32.38
N ILE A 365 33.37 -13.35 -31.36
CA ILE A 365 32.45 -13.76 -30.31
C ILE A 365 31.05 -13.10 -30.44
N LYS A 366 30.73 -12.63 -31.65
CA LYS A 366 29.46 -11.93 -31.92
C LYS A 366 28.23 -12.74 -31.50
N ASP A 367 28.21 -14.04 -31.76
CA ASP A 367 27.08 -14.93 -31.49
C ASP A 367 26.81 -15.08 -29.98
N GLN A 368 27.84 -14.88 -29.14
CA GLN A 368 27.69 -14.83 -27.67
C GLN A 368 27.29 -13.42 -27.17
N CYS A 369 27.27 -12.41 -28.05
CA CYS A 369 27.07 -11.02 -27.66
C CYS A 369 25.73 -10.45 -28.14
N THR A 370 25.38 -10.64 -29.42
CA THR A 370 24.19 -10.04 -30.00
C THR A 370 23.73 -10.74 -31.27
N THR A 371 22.43 -10.86 -31.43
CA THR A 371 21.78 -11.31 -32.68
C THR A 371 21.64 -10.19 -33.71
N GLY A 372 21.86 -8.94 -33.32
CA GLY A 372 21.78 -7.78 -34.21
C GLY A 372 23.09 -7.43 -34.90
N LYS A 373 23.07 -6.40 -35.77
CA LYS A 373 24.26 -5.91 -36.44
C LYS A 373 25.32 -5.39 -35.46
N TYR A 374 24.88 -4.67 -34.42
CA TYR A 374 25.73 -4.10 -33.37
C TYR A 374 25.21 -4.42 -32.00
N ARG A 375 26.11 -4.66 -31.05
CA ARG A 375 25.80 -4.66 -29.64
C ARG A 375 25.68 -3.22 -29.15
N ARG A 376 24.47 -2.79 -28.79
CA ARG A 376 24.24 -1.47 -28.21
C ARG A 376 24.23 -1.60 -26.70
N VAL A 377 25.09 -0.83 -26.03
CA VAL A 377 25.09 -0.66 -24.57
C VAL A 377 24.56 0.74 -24.26
N THR A 378 23.70 0.84 -23.28
CA THR A 378 23.11 2.12 -22.87
C THR A 378 23.58 2.50 -21.48
N ARG A 379 23.79 3.80 -21.25
CA ARG A 379 24.15 4.36 -19.95
C ARG A 379 23.25 5.56 -19.67
N TRP A 380 22.61 5.55 -18.52
CA TRP A 380 21.91 6.73 -18.01
C TRP A 380 22.93 7.78 -17.55
N GLU A 381 22.65 9.07 -17.72
CA GLU A 381 23.56 10.16 -17.32
C GLU A 381 23.98 10.08 -15.83
N HIS A 382 23.08 9.62 -14.95
CA HIS A 382 23.33 9.42 -13.51
C HIS A 382 23.55 7.95 -13.13
N GLU A 383 24.05 7.11 -14.05
CA GLU A 383 24.29 5.68 -13.79
C GLU A 383 25.28 5.44 -12.64
N ASP A 384 26.18 6.39 -12.36
CA ASP A 384 27.15 6.28 -11.26
C ASP A 384 26.50 6.17 -9.91
N VAL A 385 25.36 6.85 -9.71
CA VAL A 385 24.54 6.71 -8.50
C VAL A 385 24.08 5.26 -8.32
N LEU A 386 23.65 4.61 -9.39
CA LEU A 386 23.22 3.20 -9.33
C LEU A 386 24.37 2.24 -9.07
N ASN A 387 25.55 2.52 -9.60
CA ASN A 387 26.76 1.74 -9.32
C ASN A 387 27.21 1.87 -7.86
N GLN A 388 27.07 3.06 -7.27
CA GLN A 388 27.34 3.27 -5.84
C GLN A 388 26.39 2.44 -4.95
N VAL A 389 25.09 2.38 -5.29
CA VAL A 389 24.13 1.54 -4.56
C VAL A 389 24.50 0.06 -4.64
N GLU A 390 24.92 -0.42 -5.82
CA GLU A 390 25.36 -1.80 -6.01
C GLU A 390 26.60 -2.10 -5.16
N ALA A 391 27.60 -1.24 -5.17
CA ALA A 391 28.83 -1.37 -4.37
C ALA A 391 28.54 -1.33 -2.84
N ARG A 392 27.58 -0.52 -2.39
CA ARG A 392 27.15 -0.49 -0.98
C ARG A 392 26.59 -1.84 -0.53
N ILE A 393 25.70 -2.44 -1.34
CA ILE A 393 25.12 -3.75 -1.01
C ILE A 393 26.18 -4.86 -1.00
N GLU A 394 27.13 -4.82 -1.91
CA GLU A 394 28.24 -5.78 -1.93
C GLU A 394 29.12 -5.65 -0.69
N LYS A 395 29.32 -4.43 -0.19
CA LYS A 395 30.10 -4.15 1.03
C LYS A 395 29.35 -4.47 2.32
N GLU A 396 28.03 -4.27 2.35
CA GLU A 396 27.17 -4.40 3.54
C GLU A 396 25.95 -5.31 3.26
N PRO A 397 26.17 -6.61 2.91
CA PRO A 397 25.10 -7.53 2.53
C PRO A 397 24.12 -7.84 3.67
N GLU A 398 24.56 -7.70 4.92
CA GLU A 398 23.76 -7.92 6.14
C GLU A 398 22.57 -6.94 6.25
N ARG A 399 22.65 -5.77 5.64
CA ARG A 399 21.54 -4.80 5.64
C ARG A 399 20.27 -5.37 5.01
N MET A 400 20.41 -6.26 4.03
CA MET A 400 19.27 -6.93 3.42
C MET A 400 18.61 -7.97 4.34
N ALA A 401 19.37 -8.57 5.26
CA ALA A 401 18.82 -9.45 6.29
C ALA A 401 18.03 -8.65 7.33
N VAL A 402 18.57 -7.50 7.76
CA VAL A 402 17.87 -6.56 8.66
C VAL A 402 16.56 -6.12 8.05
N ARG A 403 16.55 -5.76 6.75
CA ARG A 403 15.30 -5.41 6.05
C ARG A 403 14.20 -6.46 6.26
N ARG A 404 14.49 -7.73 5.97
CA ARG A 404 13.48 -8.80 6.07
C ARG A 404 12.91 -8.91 7.48
N ALA A 405 13.77 -8.94 8.48
CA ALA A 405 13.34 -8.99 9.88
C ALA A 405 12.49 -7.80 10.29
N THR A 406 12.80 -6.60 9.77
CA THR A 406 12.12 -5.35 10.12
C THR A 406 10.72 -5.24 9.51
N VAL A 407 10.59 -5.46 8.20
CA VAL A 407 9.34 -5.15 7.47
C VAL A 407 8.27 -6.23 7.57
N GLU A 408 8.66 -7.48 7.78
CA GLU A 408 7.70 -8.58 7.92
C GLU A 408 6.89 -8.47 9.21
N HIS A 409 7.50 -7.94 10.27
CA HIS A 409 6.87 -7.83 11.58
C HIS A 409 5.62 -6.92 11.61
N PRO A 410 5.62 -5.67 11.09
CA PRO A 410 4.44 -4.80 11.10
C PRO A 410 3.28 -5.37 10.31
N PHE A 411 3.50 -5.78 9.05
CA PHE A 411 2.44 -6.30 8.21
C PHE A 411 1.89 -7.64 8.70
N GLY A 412 2.76 -8.53 9.21
CA GLY A 412 2.36 -9.77 9.85
C GLY A 412 1.47 -9.50 11.07
N THR A 413 1.87 -8.55 11.91
CA THR A 413 1.09 -8.16 13.10
C THR A 413 -0.24 -7.55 12.71
N ILE A 414 -0.27 -6.55 11.81
CA ILE A 414 -1.50 -5.86 11.41
C ILE A 414 -2.47 -6.83 10.75
N LYS A 415 -2.02 -7.67 9.82
CA LYS A 415 -2.89 -8.60 9.08
C LYS A 415 -3.35 -9.78 9.92
N SER A 416 -2.44 -10.45 10.60
CA SER A 416 -2.74 -11.70 11.32
C SER A 416 -3.19 -11.45 12.75
N TRP A 417 -2.40 -10.73 13.54
CA TRP A 417 -2.69 -10.53 14.96
C TRP A 417 -3.79 -9.49 15.21
N MET A 418 -3.83 -8.40 14.43
CA MET A 418 -4.86 -7.36 14.56
C MET A 418 -6.06 -7.60 13.63
N GLY A 419 -6.01 -8.66 12.79
CA GLY A 419 -7.13 -9.11 11.97
C GLY A 419 -7.51 -8.15 10.82
N SER A 420 -6.58 -7.27 10.38
CA SER A 420 -6.81 -6.33 9.31
C SER A 420 -6.43 -6.91 7.95
N THR A 421 -7.26 -7.80 7.42
CA THR A 421 -7.04 -8.38 6.09
C THR A 421 -7.67 -7.58 4.96
N HIS A 422 -8.64 -6.74 5.26
CA HIS A 422 -9.37 -5.90 4.31
C HIS A 422 -9.86 -4.62 4.98
N PHE A 423 -9.97 -3.56 4.19
CA PHE A 423 -10.52 -2.30 4.64
C PHE A 423 -12.05 -2.36 4.74
N GLN A 424 -12.60 -1.60 5.68
CA GLN A 424 -14.04 -1.44 5.86
C GLN A 424 -14.56 -0.15 5.23
N MET A 425 -13.67 0.82 5.01
CA MET A 425 -13.99 2.09 4.37
C MET A 425 -13.70 2.03 2.87
N LYS A 426 -14.35 2.92 2.11
CA LYS A 426 -14.16 3.11 0.67
C LYS A 426 -13.49 4.43 0.41
N THR A 427 -12.88 4.57 -0.75
CA THR A 427 -12.10 5.69 -1.25
C THR A 427 -10.75 5.87 -0.57
N LEU A 428 -9.77 6.29 -1.34
CA LEU A 428 -8.38 6.44 -0.88
C LEU A 428 -8.28 7.32 0.38
N LYS A 429 -9.06 8.42 0.41
CA LYS A 429 -9.11 9.35 1.55
C LYS A 429 -9.50 8.66 2.86
N HIS A 430 -10.54 7.83 2.84
CA HIS A 430 -11.05 7.20 4.05
C HIS A 430 -10.27 5.94 4.43
N VAL A 431 -9.80 5.19 3.43
CA VAL A 431 -8.91 4.04 3.63
C VAL A 431 -7.58 4.47 4.26
N SER A 432 -7.04 5.63 3.85
CA SER A 432 -5.85 6.22 4.50
C SER A 432 -6.10 6.52 5.98
N THR A 433 -7.31 6.98 6.35
CA THR A 433 -7.69 7.19 7.75
C THR A 433 -7.77 5.89 8.52
N GLU A 434 -8.37 4.87 7.92
CA GLU A 434 -8.46 3.53 8.54
C GLU A 434 -7.08 2.93 8.76
N MET A 435 -6.17 3.07 7.79
CA MET A 435 -4.79 2.59 7.94
C MET A 435 -4.05 3.32 9.04
N SER A 436 -4.25 4.63 9.20
CA SER A 436 -3.62 5.39 10.30
C SER A 436 -4.07 4.90 11.68
N LEU A 437 -5.30 4.44 11.84
CA LEU A 437 -5.75 3.79 13.09
C LEU A 437 -5.06 2.44 13.32
N HIS A 438 -4.83 1.66 12.27
CA HIS A 438 -4.05 0.41 12.38
C HIS A 438 -2.61 0.68 12.77
N VAL A 439 -1.98 1.67 12.14
CA VAL A 439 -0.59 2.05 12.44
C VAL A 439 -0.47 2.58 13.87
N LEU A 440 -1.39 3.44 14.31
CA LEU A 440 -1.40 3.96 15.67
C LEU A 440 -1.55 2.82 16.70
N ALA A 441 -2.51 1.92 16.51
CA ALA A 441 -2.70 0.78 17.40
C ALA A 441 -1.48 -0.17 17.40
N TYR A 442 -0.87 -0.42 16.23
CA TYR A 442 0.36 -1.19 16.13
C TYR A 442 1.50 -0.52 16.90
N ASN A 443 1.72 0.77 16.69
CA ASN A 443 2.80 1.52 17.33
C ASN A 443 2.60 1.60 18.86
N LEU A 444 1.37 1.85 19.33
CA LEU A 444 1.04 1.79 20.77
C LEU A 444 1.38 0.43 21.38
N LYS A 445 0.95 -0.66 20.71
CA LYS A 445 1.26 -2.02 21.17
C LYS A 445 2.76 -2.27 21.21
N ARG A 446 3.48 -1.74 20.25
CA ARG A 446 4.94 -1.88 20.14
C ARG A 446 5.64 -1.09 21.24
N ALA A 447 5.26 0.17 21.46
CA ALA A 447 5.81 1.02 22.52
C ALA A 447 5.53 0.44 23.92
N MET A 448 4.32 -0.06 24.19
CA MET A 448 4.00 -0.78 25.43
C MET A 448 4.90 -1.99 25.65
N LYS A 449 5.21 -2.74 24.57
CA LYS A 449 6.11 -3.91 24.68
C LYS A 449 7.56 -3.51 24.95
N VAL A 450 8.03 -2.39 24.42
CA VAL A 450 9.42 -1.93 24.54
C VAL A 450 9.67 -1.26 25.90
N LEU A 451 8.76 -0.37 26.31
CA LEU A 451 8.93 0.47 27.51
C LEU A 451 8.24 -0.07 28.75
N GLY A 452 7.25 -0.95 28.59
CA GLY A 452 6.29 -1.27 29.62
C GLY A 452 5.17 -0.21 29.75
N ILE A 453 4.08 -0.58 30.42
CA ILE A 453 2.87 0.26 30.50
C ILE A 453 3.10 1.51 31.35
N ASN A 454 3.65 1.37 32.54
CA ASN A 454 3.84 2.47 33.48
C ASN A 454 4.74 3.56 32.92
N ARG A 455 5.92 3.17 32.38
CA ARG A 455 6.89 4.12 31.79
C ARG A 455 6.29 4.83 30.56
N LEU A 456 5.48 4.11 29.74
CA LEU A 456 4.84 4.74 28.60
C LEU A 456 3.75 5.73 29.05
N MET A 457 2.97 5.41 30.09
CA MET A 457 1.97 6.34 30.64
C MET A 457 2.62 7.62 31.16
N GLU A 458 3.70 7.51 31.91
CA GLU A 458 4.48 8.67 32.40
C GLU A 458 4.96 9.55 31.23
N ALA A 459 5.46 8.91 30.19
CA ALA A 459 6.03 9.59 29.03
C ALA A 459 5.00 10.27 28.12
N VAL A 460 3.76 9.79 28.08
CA VAL A 460 2.69 10.40 27.26
C VAL A 460 1.81 11.39 28.07
N ALA A 461 2.00 11.45 29.39
CA ALA A 461 1.30 12.40 30.26
C ALA A 461 1.91 13.81 30.25
N VAL A 462 3.11 13.97 29.68
CA VAL A 462 3.87 15.20 29.52
C VAL A 462 3.58 15.84 28.15
#